data_f4bb2f280e68f5eaeef9abac2f2b1efc
#
_entry.id   f4bb2f280e68f5eaeef9abac2f2b1efc
#
_cell.length_a   1.000
_cell.length_b   1.000
_cell.length_c   1.000
_cell.angle_alpha   90.00
_cell.angle_beta   90.00
_cell.angle_gamma   90.00
#
_symmetry.space_group_name_H-M   'P 1'
#
loop_
_entity.id
_entity.type
_entity.pdbx_description
1 polymer ?
#
loop_
_entity_poly.entity_id
_entity_poly.type
_entity_poly.pdbx_seq_one_letter_code
_entity_poly.pdbx_strand_id
1 'polypeptide(L)'
;MKKSIIILSSLFIAAAIFTGCNPLTKMVKKAGEVDYKTTPNPLEMHAGKVPIDVKVTFPAKYFGKTVSLVITPELTADNNSSNSVSFKTQTVIGEKFEDNYQVISYKEGGSFSFKDTIAYDSKFRASDLKLNFQISTQKGKSANITEVKLCDGIVTTPELVDGGMTIDGGLKRGTVLGQTVEVPVVKPEVRLEVESAKLFFDLQKSDIKKNELKKEDITNLKTSIKDASVNPDKELKSIKIASYASPDGPQDLNEKLVGDRGENSKSAFVKELSKEEIEQIENKEFVMTETTPVEDWEGFKKAVESSTMEDKELVLRVLSMYSDPDTREAEIKKLAAVYDNLRKDILPLLRRSEIKFEYQGRAKSDSELKSLIASNAGDLHQEEMLYAASISDNAVKEDAYKTYTTNYPEDWKGWNNLACVQAKNGKLSDAKTNFEKVLATNGDNPAALNNLGVLALADGDFDAAWDFFERAENAGCKSPSLKYNQGVILIKRAQYGEAVDHFINNSFNKALAQTLAGDNESAVNTLNNLGSSEYGLFYYLKAVTAAKAKKVDDVIENLRIAISKESSLKAYAKDDLEFRNFIDNSAFRGVIE
;
A
#
# COMPACT_ATOMS: atom_id res chain seq x y z
N MET A 1 8.78 46.19 -3.04
CA MET A 1 8.46 47.16 -1.96
C MET A 1 7.21 46.69 -1.27
N LYS A 2 7.36 46.08 -0.11
CA LYS A 2 6.23 45.52 0.68
C LYS A 2 5.51 46.70 1.34
N LYS A 3 4.24 46.95 0.94
CA LYS A 3 3.33 47.81 1.70
C LYS A 3 2.53 46.93 2.63
N SER A 4 2.88 46.94 3.90
CA SER A 4 2.05 46.41 4.98
C SER A 4 0.78 47.24 5.06
N ILE A 5 -0.35 46.59 4.83
CA ILE A 5 -1.66 47.19 5.08
C ILE A 5 -1.91 47.06 6.58
N ILE A 6 -1.78 48.17 7.28
CA ILE A 6 -2.18 48.31 8.66
C ILE A 6 -3.71 48.51 8.64
N ILE A 7 -4.41 47.50 9.08
CA ILE A 7 -5.88 47.63 9.33
C ILE A 7 -6.02 48.43 10.64
N LEU A 8 -6.41 49.68 10.51
CA LEU A 8 -6.77 50.52 11.65
C LEU A 8 -8.14 50.03 12.17
N SER A 9 -8.13 49.19 13.23
CA SER A 9 -9.36 48.92 13.96
C SER A 9 -9.74 50.11 14.82
N SER A 10 -10.92 50.68 14.58
CA SER A 10 -11.52 51.79 15.33
C SER A 10 -11.71 51.40 16.80
N LEU A 11 -10.96 52.02 17.68
CA LEU A 11 -11.03 51.86 19.13
C LEU A 11 -12.25 52.62 19.67
N PHE A 12 -13.32 51.97 20.09
CA PHE A 12 -14.31 52.57 20.96
C PHE A 12 -13.90 52.35 22.43
N ILE A 13 -13.49 53.41 23.09
CA ILE A 13 -13.11 53.43 24.50
C ILE A 13 -14.35 53.70 25.37
N ALA A 14 -14.84 52.72 26.10
CA ALA A 14 -15.74 52.94 27.22
C ALA A 14 -14.92 53.40 28.43
N ALA A 15 -14.90 54.73 28.67
CA ALA A 15 -14.14 55.36 29.74
C ALA A 15 -14.88 55.24 31.09
N ALA A 16 -14.46 54.34 31.96
CA ALA A 16 -14.67 54.49 33.39
C ALA A 16 -13.67 55.51 33.93
N ILE A 17 -14.17 56.65 34.46
CA ILE A 17 -13.33 57.76 34.94
C ILE A 17 -12.69 57.36 36.26
N PHE A 18 -11.40 56.99 36.23
CA PHE A 18 -10.55 56.87 37.39
C PHE A 18 -9.55 58.04 37.45
N THR A 19 -9.76 58.99 38.37
CA THR A 19 -8.80 60.08 38.67
C THR A 19 -7.71 59.54 39.58
N GLY A 20 -6.44 59.39 39.07
CA GLY A 20 -5.26 59.04 39.83
C GLY A 20 -4.21 58.32 39.00
N CYS A 21 -2.93 58.41 39.39
CA CYS A 21 -1.79 57.63 38.82
C CYS A 21 -1.92 56.11 39.16
N ASN A 22 -2.99 55.47 38.73
CA ASN A 22 -3.22 54.05 38.95
C ASN A 22 -2.50 53.26 37.81
N PRO A 23 -1.69 52.26 38.15
CA PRO A 23 -1.02 51.41 37.14
C PRO A 23 -2.03 50.75 36.19
N LEU A 24 -3.26 50.40 36.63
CA LEU A 24 -4.31 49.85 35.78
C LEU A 24 -4.76 50.82 34.70
N THR A 25 -5.04 52.05 35.07
CA THR A 25 -5.47 53.11 34.12
C THR A 25 -4.40 53.35 33.05
N LYS A 26 -3.12 53.29 33.42
CA LYS A 26 -2.02 53.47 32.49
C LYS A 26 -1.93 52.31 31.48
N MET A 27 -2.11 51.06 31.92
CA MET A 27 -2.13 49.88 31.06
C MET A 27 -3.34 49.93 30.09
N VAL A 28 -4.53 50.25 30.58
CA VAL A 28 -5.72 50.39 29.73
C VAL A 28 -5.54 51.44 28.64
N LYS A 29 -4.99 52.63 28.98
CA LYS A 29 -4.74 53.71 28.01
C LYS A 29 -3.69 53.36 26.96
N LYS A 30 -2.76 52.47 27.28
CA LYS A 30 -1.62 52.07 26.42
C LYS A 30 -1.80 50.68 25.81
N ALA A 31 -2.99 50.10 25.90
CA ALA A 31 -3.25 48.75 25.39
C ALA A 31 -2.90 48.60 23.91
N GLY A 32 -3.08 49.65 23.10
CA GLY A 32 -2.67 49.63 21.67
C GLY A 32 -1.16 49.64 21.39
N GLU A 33 -0.29 49.76 22.44
CA GLU A 33 1.16 49.63 22.28
C GLU A 33 1.63 48.16 22.37
N VAL A 34 0.77 47.20 22.70
CA VAL A 34 1.09 45.78 22.84
C VAL A 34 0.99 45.12 21.45
N ASP A 35 2.02 44.35 21.10
CA ASP A 35 2.03 43.55 19.85
C ASP A 35 1.52 42.13 20.10
N TYR A 36 0.63 41.69 19.21
CA TYR A 36 0.02 40.37 19.27
C TYR A 36 0.26 39.64 17.97
N LYS A 37 0.69 38.37 18.04
CA LYS A 37 0.85 37.49 16.89
C LYS A 37 0.18 36.16 17.17
N THR A 38 -0.48 35.60 16.18
CA THR A 38 -1.03 34.23 16.24
C THR A 38 -0.63 33.44 15.01
N THR A 39 -0.46 32.15 15.21
CA THR A 39 -0.15 31.18 14.15
C THR A 39 -1.01 29.94 14.39
N PRO A 40 -1.71 29.43 13.35
CA PRO A 40 -1.88 30.01 12.02
C PRO A 40 -2.70 31.32 12.02
N ASN A 41 -2.63 32.08 10.94
CA ASN A 41 -3.44 33.29 10.72
C ASN A 41 -3.82 33.40 9.24
N PRO A 42 -5.10 33.16 8.88
CA PRO A 42 -6.26 32.83 9.74
C PRO A 42 -6.10 31.49 10.46
N LEU A 43 -6.98 31.22 11.45
CA LEU A 43 -7.00 29.92 12.12
C LEU A 43 -7.33 28.81 11.10
N GLU A 44 -6.76 27.64 11.35
CA GLU A 44 -6.89 26.50 10.46
C GLU A 44 -7.23 25.23 11.24
N MET A 45 -8.12 24.39 10.69
CA MET A 45 -8.49 23.12 11.30
C MET A 45 -7.58 22.00 10.80
N HIS A 46 -7.04 21.21 11.72
CA HIS A 46 -6.23 20.03 11.44
C HIS A 46 -6.77 18.84 12.20
N ALA A 47 -7.17 17.79 11.48
CA ALA A 47 -7.65 16.55 12.09
C ALA A 47 -8.78 16.78 13.13
N GLY A 48 -9.75 17.63 12.81
CA GLY A 48 -10.85 17.96 13.71
C GLY A 48 -10.49 18.83 14.92
N LYS A 49 -9.30 19.42 14.93
CA LYS A 49 -8.79 20.29 16.01
C LYS A 49 -8.38 21.65 15.48
N VAL A 50 -8.53 22.68 16.31
CA VAL A 50 -8.12 24.06 16.01
C VAL A 50 -7.01 24.46 16.95
N PRO A 51 -5.74 24.41 16.52
CA PRO A 51 -4.61 24.84 17.33
C PRO A 51 -4.43 26.36 17.25
N ILE A 52 -3.93 26.94 18.33
CA ILE A 52 -3.44 28.33 18.41
C ILE A 52 -2.03 28.37 18.99
N ASP A 53 -1.18 29.22 18.43
CA ASP A 53 0.10 29.63 19.02
C ASP A 53 0.10 31.16 19.08
N VAL A 54 -0.04 31.70 20.27
CA VAL A 54 -0.17 33.15 20.50
C VAL A 54 1.07 33.68 21.19
N LYS A 55 1.64 34.73 20.61
CA LYS A 55 2.73 35.51 21.20
C LYS A 55 2.26 36.93 21.50
N VAL A 56 2.45 37.35 22.76
CA VAL A 56 2.16 38.72 23.22
C VAL A 56 3.46 39.38 23.63
N THR A 57 3.70 40.61 23.11
CA THR A 57 4.91 41.38 23.38
C THR A 57 4.54 42.73 24.00
N PHE A 58 4.98 42.96 25.23
CA PHE A 58 4.75 44.16 26.00
C PHE A 58 5.94 45.10 25.86
N PRO A 59 5.73 46.37 25.48
CA PRO A 59 6.82 47.32 25.37
C PRO A 59 7.36 47.76 26.76
N ALA A 60 8.53 48.34 26.77
CA ALA A 60 9.14 48.92 27.96
C ALA A 60 8.19 49.94 28.63
N LYS A 61 8.14 49.93 29.97
CA LYS A 61 7.31 50.85 30.80
C LYS A 61 5.80 50.71 30.62
N TYR A 62 5.36 49.62 30.01
CA TYR A 62 3.93 49.29 29.87
C TYR A 62 3.39 48.53 31.09
N PHE A 63 3.98 47.41 31.47
CA PHE A 63 3.48 46.48 32.46
C PHE A 63 3.67 47.00 33.90
N GLY A 64 2.56 47.19 34.62
CA GLY A 64 2.59 47.66 36.00
C GLY A 64 3.28 46.67 36.96
N LYS A 65 4.24 47.15 37.80
CA LYS A 65 5.05 46.28 38.69
C LYS A 65 4.21 45.41 39.64
N THR A 66 3.04 45.88 40.06
CA THR A 66 2.14 45.23 41.05
C THR A 66 0.84 44.79 40.42
N VAL A 67 0.83 44.52 39.11
CA VAL A 67 -0.35 44.17 38.32
C VAL A 67 -0.24 42.73 37.90
N SER A 68 -1.36 42.00 37.93
CA SER A 68 -1.59 40.72 37.28
C SER A 68 -2.49 40.95 36.05
N LEU A 69 -2.15 40.32 34.95
CA LEU A 69 -2.93 40.31 33.71
C LEU A 69 -3.35 38.89 33.40
N VAL A 70 -4.67 38.67 33.35
CA VAL A 70 -5.30 37.44 32.92
C VAL A 70 -5.75 37.61 31.49
N ILE A 71 -5.39 36.68 30.62
CA ILE A 71 -5.67 36.68 29.18
C ILE A 71 -6.46 35.41 28.85
N THR A 72 -7.66 35.56 28.32
CA THR A 72 -8.50 34.45 27.88
C THR A 72 -8.72 34.56 26.38
N PRO A 73 -8.12 33.69 25.57
CA PRO A 73 -8.46 33.62 24.15
C PRO A 73 -9.86 33.02 24.00
N GLU A 74 -10.66 33.60 23.12
CA GLU A 74 -12.04 33.19 22.88
C GLU A 74 -12.33 33.24 21.39
N LEU A 75 -12.90 32.15 20.90
CA LEU A 75 -13.43 32.06 19.54
C LEU A 75 -14.90 32.38 19.57
N THR A 76 -15.34 33.38 18.79
CA THR A 76 -16.74 33.87 18.75
C THR A 76 -17.27 33.75 17.33
N ALA A 77 -18.42 33.09 17.16
CA ALA A 77 -19.06 32.94 15.85
C ALA A 77 -19.58 34.29 15.30
N ASP A 78 -19.33 34.54 14.01
CA ASP A 78 -19.73 35.80 13.35
C ASP A 78 -21.27 35.98 13.29
N ASN A 79 -22.01 34.89 13.11
CA ASN A 79 -23.45 34.88 12.96
C ASN A 79 -24.22 34.94 14.29
N ASN A 80 -23.57 34.63 15.40
CA ASN A 80 -24.16 34.66 16.74
C ASN A 80 -23.11 34.85 17.82
N SER A 81 -22.94 36.06 18.32
CA SER A 81 -21.94 36.38 19.36
C SER A 81 -22.18 35.68 20.70
N SER A 82 -23.35 35.07 20.92
CA SER A 82 -23.61 34.22 22.09
C SER A 82 -22.97 32.84 21.96
N ASN A 83 -22.58 32.43 20.75
CA ASN A 83 -21.81 31.24 20.51
C ASN A 83 -20.31 31.57 20.65
N SER A 84 -19.74 31.21 21.78
CA SER A 84 -18.30 31.36 22.01
C SER A 84 -17.71 30.10 22.69
N VAL A 85 -16.44 29.91 22.51
CA VAL A 85 -15.64 28.87 23.19
C VAL A 85 -14.28 29.44 23.58
N SER A 86 -13.92 29.26 24.85
CA SER A 86 -12.64 29.75 25.37
C SER A 86 -11.56 28.70 25.31
N PHE A 87 -10.37 29.13 24.96
CA PHE A 87 -9.13 28.38 25.16
C PHE A 87 -8.67 28.54 26.63
N LYS A 88 -7.58 27.87 26.99
CA LYS A 88 -7.03 27.93 28.33
C LYS A 88 -6.54 29.33 28.67
N THR A 89 -7.06 29.86 29.77
CA THR A 89 -6.66 31.17 30.32
C THR A 89 -5.18 31.17 30.72
N GLN A 90 -4.51 32.28 30.42
CA GLN A 90 -3.10 32.54 30.73
C GLN A 90 -2.99 33.73 31.70
N THR A 91 -1.97 33.69 32.59
CA THR A 91 -1.71 34.77 33.54
C THR A 91 -0.25 35.19 33.49
N VAL A 92 0.00 36.50 33.45
CA VAL A 92 1.34 37.09 33.59
C VAL A 92 1.31 38.20 34.64
N ILE A 93 2.42 38.41 35.35
CA ILE A 93 2.50 39.32 36.49
C ILE A 93 3.65 40.31 36.36
N GLY A 94 3.55 41.44 37.04
CA GLY A 94 4.64 42.41 37.18
C GLY A 94 5.63 42.05 38.29
N GLU A 95 6.84 42.63 38.25
CA GLU A 95 8.00 42.29 39.06
C GLU A 95 7.75 42.29 40.59
N LYS A 96 6.73 42.96 41.07
CA LYS A 96 6.37 43.09 42.51
C LYS A 96 4.99 42.52 42.82
N PHE A 97 4.44 41.70 41.97
CA PHE A 97 3.22 40.94 42.22
C PHE A 97 3.62 39.58 42.82
N GLU A 98 3.08 39.26 43.99
CA GLU A 98 3.47 38.05 44.73
C GLU A 98 2.61 36.86 44.23
N ASP A 99 3.09 36.16 43.23
CA ASP A 99 2.50 34.94 42.72
C ASP A 99 3.54 34.19 41.82
N ASN A 100 3.22 32.94 41.46
CA ASN A 100 4.15 32.06 40.74
C ASN A 100 3.83 31.98 39.24
N TYR A 101 3.59 33.14 38.60
CA TYR A 101 3.36 33.25 37.15
C TYR A 101 4.57 33.93 36.46
N GLN A 102 4.54 33.91 35.11
CA GLN A 102 5.61 34.53 34.33
C GLN A 102 5.67 36.07 34.62
N VAL A 103 6.86 36.55 34.95
CA VAL A 103 7.08 37.96 35.26
C VAL A 103 7.41 38.76 34.02
N ILE A 104 6.76 39.93 33.86
CA ILE A 104 7.04 40.91 32.81
C ILE A 104 7.73 42.13 33.43
N SER A 105 8.91 42.48 32.93
CA SER A 105 9.69 43.65 33.44
C SER A 105 9.01 44.97 33.07
N TYR A 106 8.90 45.84 34.07
CA TYR A 106 8.46 47.22 33.81
C TYR A 106 9.49 48.00 33.00
N LYS A 107 10.78 47.82 33.29
CA LYS A 107 11.86 48.61 32.70
C LYS A 107 12.09 48.23 31.23
N GLU A 108 12.08 46.94 30.96
CA GLU A 108 12.52 46.38 29.68
C GLU A 108 11.36 45.90 28.80
N GLY A 109 10.19 45.69 29.39
CA GLY A 109 9.09 44.97 28.74
C GLY A 109 9.32 43.46 28.79
N GLY A 110 8.75 42.75 27.84
CA GLY A 110 8.92 41.31 27.72
C GLY A 110 7.89 40.70 26.81
N SER A 111 8.07 39.43 26.50
CA SER A 111 7.07 38.65 25.74
C SER A 111 6.77 37.35 26.42
N PHE A 112 5.53 36.85 26.20
CA PHE A 112 5.18 35.50 26.52
C PHE A 112 4.47 34.85 25.37
N SER A 113 4.54 33.51 25.29
CA SER A 113 3.86 32.72 24.26
C SER A 113 3.17 31.55 24.91
N PHE A 114 2.04 31.15 24.34
CA PHE A 114 1.33 29.95 24.74
C PHE A 114 0.70 29.25 23.56
N LYS A 115 0.54 27.95 23.69
CA LYS A 115 -0.14 27.11 22.71
C LYS A 115 -1.32 26.42 23.38
N ASP A 116 -2.39 26.29 22.62
CA ASP A 116 -3.57 25.54 23.05
C ASP A 116 -4.33 25.02 21.85
N THR A 117 -5.25 24.09 22.07
CA THR A 117 -6.01 23.43 21.02
C THR A 117 -7.41 23.12 21.51
N ILE A 118 -8.42 23.42 20.71
CA ILE A 118 -9.82 23.01 20.97
C ILE A 118 -10.31 22.04 19.91
N ALA A 119 -11.36 21.26 20.20
CA ALA A 119 -12.07 20.50 19.19
C ALA A 119 -12.81 21.46 18.24
N TYR A 120 -12.79 21.14 16.94
CA TYR A 120 -13.56 21.90 15.96
C TYR A 120 -15.07 21.65 16.14
N ASP A 121 -15.85 22.72 15.97
CA ASP A 121 -17.30 22.69 15.89
C ASP A 121 -17.72 23.60 14.72
N SER A 122 -18.57 23.09 13.84
CA SER A 122 -18.99 23.74 12.59
C SER A 122 -19.59 25.14 12.78
N LYS A 123 -20.20 25.39 13.94
CA LYS A 123 -20.76 26.72 14.27
C LYS A 123 -19.70 27.83 14.35
N PHE A 124 -18.42 27.48 14.46
CA PHE A 124 -17.30 28.42 14.50
C PHE A 124 -16.53 28.54 13.17
N ARG A 125 -17.04 27.96 12.07
CA ARG A 125 -16.35 28.04 10.77
C ARG A 125 -16.14 29.49 10.32
N ALA A 126 -17.17 30.33 10.47
CA ALA A 126 -17.06 31.79 10.35
C ALA A 126 -17.02 32.39 11.75
N SER A 127 -15.85 32.81 12.21
CA SER A 127 -15.61 33.25 13.58
C SER A 127 -14.44 34.20 13.68
N ASP A 128 -14.32 34.85 14.84
CA ASP A 128 -13.19 35.68 15.23
C ASP A 128 -12.49 35.11 16.45
N LEU A 129 -11.16 34.99 16.40
CA LEU A 129 -10.34 34.76 17.59
C LEU A 129 -10.08 36.10 18.28
N LYS A 130 -10.50 36.22 19.52
CA LYS A 130 -10.33 37.42 20.34
C LYS A 130 -9.54 37.12 21.60
N LEU A 131 -8.83 38.10 22.14
CA LEU A 131 -8.29 38.04 23.50
C LEU A 131 -9.10 38.91 24.42
N ASN A 132 -9.62 38.31 25.47
CA ASN A 132 -10.27 38.99 26.60
C ASN A 132 -9.25 39.20 27.70
N PHE A 133 -9.24 40.40 28.31
CA PHE A 133 -8.22 40.80 29.29
C PHE A 133 -8.85 41.24 30.58
N GLN A 134 -8.34 40.73 31.69
CA GLN A 134 -8.66 41.22 33.02
C GLN A 134 -7.37 41.55 33.76
N ILE A 135 -7.24 42.82 34.18
CA ILE A 135 -6.09 43.27 35.00
C ILE A 135 -6.51 43.49 36.44
N SER A 136 -5.65 43.12 37.37
CA SER A 136 -5.86 43.34 38.79
C SER A 136 -4.58 43.74 39.52
N THR A 137 -4.71 44.40 40.63
CA THR A 137 -3.59 44.71 41.53
C THR A 137 -3.57 43.70 42.67
N GLN A 138 -2.45 43.55 43.38
CA GLN A 138 -2.31 42.75 44.61
C GLN A 138 -3.36 43.09 45.68
N LYS A 139 -3.88 44.34 45.66
CA LYS A 139 -4.90 44.81 46.63
C LYS A 139 -6.34 44.56 46.12
N GLY A 140 -6.55 43.75 45.10
CA GLY A 140 -7.88 43.36 44.59
C GLY A 140 -8.61 44.39 43.73
N LYS A 141 -8.00 45.56 43.38
CA LYS A 141 -8.58 46.46 42.40
C LYS A 141 -8.45 45.83 41.00
N SER A 142 -9.50 45.81 40.22
CA SER A 142 -9.51 45.28 38.86
C SER A 142 -9.99 46.28 37.82
N ALA A 143 -9.64 46.05 36.56
CA ALA A 143 -10.17 46.75 35.41
C ALA A 143 -10.13 45.80 34.19
N ASN A 144 -10.99 46.02 33.22
CA ASN A 144 -10.98 45.31 31.96
C ASN A 144 -10.27 46.12 30.90
N ILE A 145 -9.51 45.49 30.04
CA ILE A 145 -9.01 46.06 28.78
C ILE A 145 -10.00 45.59 27.68
N THR A 146 -10.22 46.47 26.71
CA THR A 146 -11.06 46.15 25.55
C THR A 146 -10.48 44.89 24.85
N GLU A 147 -11.37 43.98 24.48
CA GLU A 147 -10.99 42.77 23.69
C GLU A 147 -10.21 43.15 22.43
N VAL A 148 -9.31 42.28 22.02
CA VAL A 148 -8.52 42.47 20.80
C VAL A 148 -8.75 41.28 19.88
N LYS A 149 -9.25 41.57 18.67
CA LYS A 149 -9.32 40.56 17.63
C LYS A 149 -7.92 40.23 17.11
N LEU A 150 -7.54 38.96 17.12
CA LEU A 150 -6.26 38.46 16.61
C LEU A 150 -6.33 38.10 15.14
N CYS A 151 -7.32 37.31 14.76
CA CYS A 151 -7.46 36.81 13.41
C CYS A 151 -8.89 36.31 13.15
N ASP A 152 -9.15 36.03 11.89
CA ASP A 152 -10.34 35.31 11.44
C ASP A 152 -10.12 33.79 11.64
N GLY A 153 -11.18 33.06 11.81
CA GLY A 153 -11.21 31.59 11.84
C GLY A 153 -12.46 31.06 11.16
N ILE A 154 -12.52 29.87 10.68
CA ILE A 154 -11.54 28.80 10.62
C ILE A 154 -11.45 28.32 9.17
N VAL A 155 -10.24 28.22 8.61
CA VAL A 155 -10.01 27.58 7.32
C VAL A 155 -10.17 26.07 7.48
N THR A 156 -11.06 25.47 6.71
CA THR A 156 -11.35 24.02 6.74
C THR A 156 -10.82 23.28 5.51
N THR A 157 -10.13 23.98 4.61
CA THR A 157 -9.54 23.43 3.38
C THR A 157 -8.67 22.17 3.60
N PRO A 158 -7.87 22.04 4.70
CA PRO A 158 -7.11 20.81 4.95
C PRO A 158 -7.98 19.55 5.14
N GLU A 159 -9.25 19.72 5.43
CA GLU A 159 -10.19 18.59 5.59
C GLU A 159 -10.78 18.09 4.26
N LEU A 160 -10.51 18.77 3.13
CA LEU A 160 -10.92 18.32 1.80
C LEU A 160 -10.18 17.09 1.31
N VAL A 161 -9.31 16.48 2.13
CA VAL A 161 -8.55 15.26 1.78
C VAL A 161 -9.48 14.19 1.22
N ASP A 162 -9.17 13.70 0.02
CA ASP A 162 -9.90 12.61 -0.61
C ASP A 162 -9.67 11.30 0.13
N GLY A 163 -10.73 10.64 0.52
CA GLY A 163 -10.62 9.34 1.20
C GLY A 163 -11.56 9.11 2.38
N GLY A 164 -12.54 9.98 2.62
CA GLY A 164 -13.67 9.56 3.44
C GLY A 164 -13.95 10.28 4.73
N MET A 165 -13.41 11.47 4.97
CA MET A 165 -13.92 12.26 6.10
C MET A 165 -15.28 12.89 5.77
N THR A 166 -16.16 12.94 6.77
CA THR A 166 -17.37 13.71 6.71
C THR A 166 -17.00 15.18 6.89
N ILE A 167 -17.19 15.99 5.85
CA ILE A 167 -17.07 17.44 5.95
C ILE A 167 -18.40 17.98 6.50
N ASP A 168 -18.35 19.12 7.17
CA ASP A 168 -19.55 19.84 7.61
C ASP A 168 -20.59 19.93 6.49
N GLY A 169 -21.81 19.51 6.78
CA GLY A 169 -22.89 19.45 5.78
C GLY A 169 -23.14 18.06 5.20
N GLY A 170 -22.46 17.03 5.69
CA GLY A 170 -22.75 15.62 5.36
C GLY A 170 -22.10 15.11 4.09
N LEU A 171 -21.11 15.80 3.57
CA LEU A 171 -20.29 15.31 2.44
C LEU A 171 -19.47 14.10 2.88
N LYS A 172 -19.84 12.92 2.37
CA LYS A 172 -19.10 11.68 2.60
C LYS A 172 -18.37 11.26 1.34
N ARG A 173 -17.08 11.02 1.44
CA ARG A 173 -16.29 10.42 0.39
C ARG A 173 -15.60 9.16 0.89
N GLY A 174 -16.02 8.00 0.39
CA GLY A 174 -15.42 6.71 0.73
C GLY A 174 -15.49 6.36 2.23
N THR A 175 -15.04 5.19 2.57
CA THR A 175 -15.01 4.70 3.95
C THR A 175 -13.59 4.63 4.53
N VAL A 176 -12.57 4.81 3.69
CA VAL A 176 -11.15 4.66 4.07
C VAL A 176 -10.33 5.81 3.49
N LEU A 177 -9.62 6.54 4.36
CA LEU A 177 -8.79 7.71 4.00
C LEU A 177 -7.55 7.39 3.16
N GLY A 178 -7.10 6.15 3.14
CA GLY A 178 -5.85 5.76 2.52
C GLY A 178 -6.02 4.68 1.45
N GLN A 179 -4.91 4.36 0.81
CA GLN A 179 -4.83 3.33 -0.22
C GLN A 179 -4.26 2.03 0.35
N THR A 180 -5.07 0.97 0.33
CA THR A 180 -4.61 -0.38 0.67
C THR A 180 -3.72 -0.94 -0.44
N VAL A 181 -2.78 -1.82 -0.05
CA VAL A 181 -1.88 -2.54 -0.96
C VAL A 181 -2.40 -3.97 -1.13
N GLU A 182 -3.04 -4.23 -2.26
CA GLU A 182 -3.32 -5.60 -2.69
C GLU A 182 -2.03 -6.25 -3.21
N VAL A 183 -1.84 -7.53 -2.92
CA VAL A 183 -0.74 -8.31 -3.49
C VAL A 183 -1.11 -8.65 -4.93
N PRO A 184 -0.26 -8.29 -5.90
CA PRO A 184 -0.50 -8.62 -7.30
C PRO A 184 -0.56 -10.12 -7.51
N VAL A 185 -1.55 -10.57 -8.27
CA VAL A 185 -1.70 -11.97 -8.67
C VAL A 185 -1.61 -12.06 -10.18
N VAL A 186 -0.71 -12.91 -10.66
CA VAL A 186 -0.49 -13.14 -12.08
C VAL A 186 -1.20 -14.43 -12.47
N LYS A 187 -1.73 -14.48 -13.70
CA LYS A 187 -2.30 -15.72 -14.25
C LYS A 187 -1.22 -16.81 -14.26
N PRO A 188 -1.48 -17.98 -13.64
CA PRO A 188 -0.50 -19.03 -13.62
C PRO A 188 -0.24 -19.57 -15.03
N GLU A 189 1.03 -19.84 -15.33
CA GLU A 189 1.41 -20.55 -16.54
C GLU A 189 1.05 -22.04 -16.39
N VAL A 190 0.64 -22.64 -17.49
CA VAL A 190 0.36 -24.07 -17.53
C VAL A 190 1.69 -24.84 -17.44
N ARG A 191 1.82 -25.68 -16.41
CA ARG A 191 3.04 -26.45 -16.21
C ARG A 191 3.07 -27.69 -17.10
N LEU A 192 4.26 -27.96 -17.64
CA LEU A 192 4.52 -29.21 -18.32
C LEU A 192 4.73 -30.31 -17.28
N GLU A 193 3.88 -31.34 -17.35
CA GLU A 193 3.99 -32.54 -16.54
C GLU A 193 4.81 -33.59 -17.29
N VAL A 194 5.67 -34.30 -16.58
CA VAL A 194 6.54 -35.34 -17.16
C VAL A 194 6.43 -36.61 -16.34
N GLU A 195 5.92 -37.66 -16.98
CA GLU A 195 5.92 -39.01 -16.43
C GLU A 195 6.96 -39.85 -17.17
N SER A 196 7.60 -40.80 -16.50
CA SER A 196 8.62 -41.61 -17.13
C SER A 196 8.60 -43.08 -16.70
N ALA A 197 9.04 -43.96 -17.61
CA ALA A 197 9.24 -45.36 -17.36
C ALA A 197 10.49 -45.86 -18.06
N LYS A 198 11.05 -47.00 -17.62
CA LYS A 198 12.34 -47.52 -18.10
C LYS A 198 12.22 -48.92 -18.69
N LEU A 199 12.84 -49.12 -19.87
CA LEU A 199 13.07 -50.40 -20.49
C LEU A 199 14.53 -50.81 -20.34
N PHE A 200 14.82 -52.00 -19.84
CA PHE A 200 16.17 -52.48 -19.62
C PHE A 200 16.59 -53.53 -20.66
N PHE A 201 17.88 -53.52 -20.98
CA PHE A 201 18.47 -54.38 -21.98
C PHE A 201 19.55 -55.31 -21.41
N ASP A 202 19.73 -56.46 -22.03
CA ASP A 202 20.84 -57.33 -21.77
C ASP A 202 22.18 -56.73 -22.26
N LEU A 203 23.27 -57.26 -21.77
CA LEU A 203 24.61 -56.88 -22.18
C LEU A 203 24.75 -57.04 -23.72
N GLN A 204 25.22 -55.97 -24.37
CA GLN A 204 25.44 -55.91 -25.83
C GLN A 204 24.20 -56.24 -26.67
N LYS A 205 22.97 -56.03 -26.15
CA LYS A 205 21.72 -56.22 -26.89
C LYS A 205 20.93 -54.94 -26.97
N SER A 206 20.13 -54.84 -28.05
CA SER A 206 19.12 -53.78 -28.28
C SER A 206 17.71 -54.37 -28.38
N ASP A 207 17.54 -55.69 -28.33
CA ASP A 207 16.22 -56.36 -28.37
C ASP A 207 15.51 -56.18 -27.03
N ILE A 208 14.21 -55.82 -27.10
CA ILE A 208 13.38 -55.65 -25.94
C ILE A 208 12.73 -56.99 -25.55
N LYS A 209 12.94 -57.41 -24.32
CA LYS A 209 12.27 -58.58 -23.77
C LYS A 209 10.77 -58.34 -23.61
N LYS A 210 9.93 -59.31 -23.94
CA LYS A 210 8.47 -59.18 -23.81
C LYS A 210 7.97 -58.86 -22.40
N ASN A 211 8.72 -59.24 -21.36
CA ASN A 211 8.39 -58.92 -19.98
C ASN A 211 8.67 -57.45 -19.62
N GLU A 212 9.63 -56.80 -20.28
CA GLU A 212 9.91 -55.38 -20.04
C GLU A 212 8.70 -54.48 -20.35
N LEU A 213 8.01 -54.76 -21.47
CA LEU A 213 6.78 -54.00 -21.85
C LEU A 213 5.58 -54.26 -20.95
N LYS A 214 5.68 -55.24 -20.04
CA LYS A 214 4.63 -55.62 -19.08
C LYS A 214 4.95 -55.17 -17.65
N LYS A 215 6.04 -54.54 -17.43
CA LYS A 215 6.37 -54.00 -16.11
C LYS A 215 5.37 -52.96 -15.67
N GLU A 216 5.25 -52.82 -14.37
CA GLU A 216 4.24 -51.94 -13.75
C GLU A 216 4.44 -50.47 -14.16
N ASP A 217 5.66 -49.98 -14.16
CA ASP A 217 5.99 -48.60 -14.57
C ASP A 217 5.59 -48.32 -16.03
N ILE A 218 5.87 -49.24 -16.95
CA ILE A 218 5.46 -49.15 -18.36
C ILE A 218 3.95 -49.22 -18.51
N THR A 219 3.29 -50.07 -17.73
CA THR A 219 1.82 -50.23 -17.76
C THR A 219 1.15 -48.97 -17.23
N ASN A 220 1.66 -48.42 -16.13
CA ASN A 220 1.15 -47.17 -15.55
C ASN A 220 1.33 -46.01 -16.55
N LEU A 221 2.52 -45.87 -17.16
CA LEU A 221 2.75 -44.83 -18.17
C LEU A 221 1.79 -44.94 -19.36
N LYS A 222 1.52 -46.17 -19.87
CA LYS A 222 0.53 -46.36 -20.94
C LYS A 222 -0.88 -45.95 -20.51
N THR A 223 -1.26 -46.28 -19.28
CA THR A 223 -2.57 -45.88 -18.72
C THR A 223 -2.64 -44.34 -18.62
N SER A 224 -1.62 -43.69 -18.09
CA SER A 224 -1.56 -42.21 -18.02
C SER A 224 -1.66 -41.54 -19.39
N ILE A 225 -0.97 -42.08 -20.41
CA ILE A 225 -1.07 -41.56 -21.79
C ILE A 225 -2.49 -41.73 -22.32
N LYS A 226 -3.12 -42.89 -22.12
CA LYS A 226 -4.49 -43.15 -22.55
C LYS A 226 -5.48 -42.21 -21.86
N ASP A 227 -5.41 -42.12 -20.54
CA ASP A 227 -6.26 -41.23 -19.74
C ASP A 227 -6.10 -39.76 -20.15
N ALA A 228 -4.84 -39.33 -20.40
CA ALA A 228 -4.57 -37.99 -20.90
C ALA A 228 -5.13 -37.75 -22.32
N SER A 229 -5.13 -38.78 -23.21
CA SER A 229 -5.58 -38.63 -24.58
C SER A 229 -7.10 -38.42 -24.70
N VAL A 230 -7.88 -38.90 -23.73
CA VAL A 230 -9.36 -38.77 -23.71
C VAL A 230 -9.82 -37.63 -22.80
N ASN A 231 -8.92 -37.03 -22.03
CA ASN A 231 -9.25 -35.94 -21.11
C ASN A 231 -9.18 -34.57 -21.83
N PRO A 232 -10.33 -33.86 -21.98
CA PRO A 232 -10.38 -32.59 -22.70
C PRO A 232 -9.58 -31.47 -21.99
N ASP A 233 -9.25 -31.64 -20.73
CA ASP A 233 -8.46 -30.68 -19.94
C ASP A 233 -6.95 -30.96 -19.97
N LYS A 234 -6.51 -31.96 -20.75
CA LYS A 234 -5.09 -32.29 -20.96
C LYS A 234 -4.70 -32.16 -22.42
N GLU A 235 -3.55 -31.57 -22.66
CA GLU A 235 -2.94 -31.45 -23.96
C GLU A 235 -1.65 -32.28 -24.00
N LEU A 236 -1.63 -33.33 -24.83
CA LEU A 236 -0.48 -34.18 -25.01
C LEU A 236 0.57 -33.41 -25.84
N LYS A 237 1.81 -33.38 -25.39
CA LYS A 237 2.90 -32.66 -26.05
C LYS A 237 3.82 -33.59 -26.83
N SER A 238 4.44 -34.55 -26.16
CA SER A 238 5.37 -35.46 -26.80
C SER A 238 5.67 -36.69 -25.94
N ILE A 239 6.17 -37.74 -26.60
CA ILE A 239 6.83 -38.85 -25.95
C ILE A 239 8.28 -38.89 -26.44
N LYS A 240 9.22 -38.71 -25.51
CA LYS A 240 10.64 -38.68 -25.78
C LYS A 240 11.33 -39.94 -25.26
N ILE A 241 12.15 -40.55 -26.06
CA ILE A 241 12.86 -41.79 -25.70
C ILE A 241 14.35 -41.52 -25.71
N ALA A 242 14.91 -41.48 -24.51
CA ALA A 242 16.32 -41.31 -24.23
C ALA A 242 16.98 -42.69 -23.97
N SER A 243 17.94 -43.11 -24.77
CA SER A 243 18.60 -44.42 -24.63
C SER A 243 20.04 -44.28 -24.22
N TYR A 244 20.53 -45.25 -23.45
CA TYR A 244 21.84 -45.22 -22.84
C TYR A 244 22.54 -46.59 -22.95
N ALA A 245 23.86 -46.54 -23.02
CA ALA A 245 24.71 -47.70 -22.85
C ALA A 245 25.46 -47.60 -21.52
N SER A 246 25.85 -48.76 -20.99
CA SER A 246 26.75 -48.83 -19.84
C SER A 246 28.20 -48.56 -20.25
N PRO A 247 29.00 -47.86 -19.43
CA PRO A 247 30.38 -47.49 -19.76
C PRO A 247 31.38 -48.65 -19.62
N ASP A 248 31.01 -49.88 -20.00
CA ASP A 248 31.83 -51.07 -19.91
C ASP A 248 32.16 -51.71 -21.27
N GLY A 249 31.86 -50.99 -22.37
CA GLY A 249 32.08 -51.46 -23.74
C GLY A 249 32.77 -50.42 -24.62
N PRO A 250 33.32 -50.87 -25.78
CA PRO A 250 33.89 -49.92 -26.76
C PRO A 250 32.91 -48.83 -27.19
N GLN A 251 33.39 -47.61 -27.33
CA GLN A 251 32.58 -46.45 -27.65
C GLN A 251 31.74 -46.65 -28.95
N ASP A 252 32.39 -47.14 -30.03
CA ASP A 252 31.71 -47.39 -31.31
C ASP A 252 30.55 -48.38 -31.16
N LEU A 253 30.70 -49.40 -30.34
CA LEU A 253 29.63 -50.36 -30.05
C LEU A 253 28.52 -49.71 -29.22
N ASN A 254 28.91 -48.90 -28.24
CA ASN A 254 27.95 -48.21 -27.39
C ASN A 254 27.11 -47.18 -28.18
N GLU A 255 27.73 -46.44 -29.12
CA GLU A 255 27.01 -45.52 -30.04
C GLU A 255 25.96 -46.27 -30.86
N LYS A 256 26.32 -47.40 -31.46
CA LYS A 256 25.38 -48.22 -32.21
C LYS A 256 24.25 -48.77 -31.31
N LEU A 257 24.60 -49.25 -30.10
CA LEU A 257 23.63 -49.78 -29.14
C LEU A 257 22.63 -48.72 -28.68
N VAL A 258 23.06 -47.47 -28.44
CA VAL A 258 22.18 -46.36 -28.06
C VAL A 258 21.17 -46.07 -29.18
N GLY A 259 21.62 -45.96 -30.43
CA GLY A 259 20.75 -45.76 -31.58
C GLY A 259 19.74 -46.90 -31.77
N ASP A 260 20.25 -48.15 -31.81
CA ASP A 260 19.40 -49.34 -31.99
C ASP A 260 18.38 -49.52 -30.85
N ARG A 261 18.76 -49.23 -29.58
CA ARG A 261 17.89 -49.27 -28.42
C ARG A 261 16.78 -48.19 -28.51
N GLY A 262 17.14 -46.97 -28.96
CA GLY A 262 16.18 -45.91 -29.17
C GLY A 262 15.11 -46.28 -30.17
N GLU A 263 15.51 -46.72 -31.34
CA GLU A 263 14.59 -47.10 -32.41
C GLU A 263 13.76 -48.32 -32.09
N ASN A 264 14.35 -49.35 -31.45
CA ASN A 264 13.63 -50.55 -31.00
C ASN A 264 12.61 -50.20 -29.90
N SER A 265 12.99 -49.34 -28.96
CA SER A 265 12.08 -48.86 -27.90
C SER A 265 10.92 -48.05 -28.48
N LYS A 266 11.21 -47.12 -29.41
CA LYS A 266 10.21 -46.37 -30.12
C LYS A 266 9.20 -47.29 -30.85
N SER A 267 9.74 -48.18 -31.68
CA SER A 267 8.90 -49.11 -32.47
C SER A 267 8.02 -50.00 -31.61
N ALA A 268 8.59 -50.56 -30.53
CA ALA A 268 7.88 -51.43 -29.61
C ALA A 268 6.81 -50.66 -28.80
N PHE A 269 7.15 -49.48 -28.31
CA PHE A 269 6.26 -48.67 -27.50
C PHE A 269 5.09 -48.13 -28.35
N VAL A 270 5.36 -47.59 -29.55
CA VAL A 270 4.33 -47.18 -30.50
C VAL A 270 3.38 -48.31 -30.84
N LYS A 271 3.89 -49.52 -31.05
CA LYS A 271 3.07 -50.72 -31.30
C LYS A 271 2.17 -51.06 -30.10
N GLU A 272 2.62 -50.84 -28.88
CA GLU A 272 1.77 -51.06 -27.69
C GLU A 272 0.72 -49.97 -27.59
N LEU A 273 1.06 -48.70 -27.80
CA LEU A 273 0.12 -47.58 -27.74
C LEU A 273 -0.93 -47.60 -28.88
N SER A 274 -0.56 -48.08 -30.06
CA SER A 274 -1.51 -48.24 -31.18
C SER A 274 -2.68 -49.22 -30.85
N LYS A 275 -2.52 -50.05 -29.86
CA LYS A 275 -3.60 -50.91 -29.34
C LYS A 275 -4.60 -50.15 -28.49
N GLU A 276 -4.26 -48.97 -28.02
CA GLU A 276 -5.06 -48.13 -27.14
C GLU A 276 -5.83 -47.02 -27.90
N GLU A 277 -5.77 -47.02 -29.25
CA GLU A 277 -6.51 -46.12 -30.15
C GLU A 277 -6.21 -44.61 -29.89
N ILE A 278 -4.98 -44.27 -29.58
CA ILE A 278 -4.56 -42.90 -29.31
C ILE A 278 -4.23 -42.19 -30.63
N GLU A 279 -5.04 -41.19 -31.01
CA GLU A 279 -4.96 -40.50 -32.30
C GLU A 279 -3.59 -39.82 -32.54
N GLN A 280 -2.99 -39.21 -31.48
CA GLN A 280 -1.72 -38.47 -31.56
C GLN A 280 -0.53 -39.35 -32.01
N ILE A 281 -0.63 -40.69 -31.90
CA ILE A 281 0.45 -41.62 -32.27
C ILE A 281 0.65 -41.66 -33.79
N GLU A 282 -0.36 -41.32 -34.59
CA GLU A 282 -0.22 -41.21 -36.05
C GLU A 282 0.74 -40.11 -36.47
N ASN A 283 0.96 -39.12 -35.60
CA ASN A 283 1.96 -38.08 -35.80
C ASN A 283 3.36 -38.61 -35.46
N LYS A 284 4.23 -38.74 -36.46
CA LYS A 284 5.59 -39.23 -36.29
C LYS A 284 6.49 -38.37 -35.37
N GLU A 285 6.12 -37.09 -35.19
CA GLU A 285 6.83 -36.16 -34.30
C GLU A 285 6.36 -36.26 -32.85
N PHE A 286 5.22 -36.92 -32.58
CA PHE A 286 4.73 -37.11 -31.21
C PHE A 286 5.58 -38.09 -30.40
N VAL A 287 6.10 -39.15 -31.03
CA VAL A 287 7.03 -40.09 -30.40
C VAL A 287 8.40 -39.98 -31.08
N MET A 288 9.38 -39.49 -30.35
CA MET A 288 10.70 -39.22 -30.89
C MET A 288 11.82 -39.82 -30.02
N THR A 289 12.96 -40.12 -30.66
CA THR A 289 14.19 -40.48 -29.96
C THR A 289 15.01 -39.23 -29.65
N GLU A 290 15.56 -39.15 -28.44
CA GLU A 290 16.43 -38.04 -28.02
C GLU A 290 17.89 -38.42 -28.21
N THR A 291 18.72 -37.47 -28.63
CA THR A 291 20.16 -37.63 -28.61
C THR A 291 20.67 -37.59 -27.17
N THR A 292 21.30 -38.65 -26.74
CA THR A 292 21.87 -38.78 -25.38
C THR A 292 23.39 -38.93 -25.46
N PRO A 293 24.12 -38.67 -24.38
CA PRO A 293 25.49 -39.13 -24.24
C PRO A 293 25.53 -40.64 -24.43
N VAL A 294 26.51 -41.14 -25.19
CA VAL A 294 26.65 -42.56 -25.49
C VAL A 294 26.75 -43.38 -24.20
N GLU A 295 27.53 -42.89 -23.26
CA GLU A 295 27.72 -43.49 -21.93
C GLU A 295 27.14 -42.62 -20.84
N ASP A 296 26.31 -43.20 -19.97
CA ASP A 296 25.60 -42.50 -18.90
C ASP A 296 26.45 -42.43 -17.63
N TRP A 297 27.53 -41.67 -17.66
CA TRP A 297 28.38 -41.44 -16.49
C TRP A 297 27.68 -40.73 -15.33
N GLU A 298 26.73 -39.86 -15.61
CA GLU A 298 25.89 -39.21 -14.58
C GLU A 298 24.92 -40.21 -13.91
N GLY A 299 24.28 -41.05 -14.70
CA GLY A 299 23.44 -42.13 -14.17
C GLY A 299 24.28 -43.17 -13.43
N PHE A 300 25.49 -43.46 -13.90
CA PHE A 300 26.42 -44.32 -13.20
C PHE A 300 26.77 -43.77 -11.81
N LYS A 301 27.16 -42.51 -11.73
CA LYS A 301 27.44 -41.84 -10.46
C LYS A 301 26.24 -41.90 -9.51
N LYS A 302 25.07 -41.53 -9.95
CA LYS A 302 23.82 -41.60 -9.15
C LYS A 302 23.50 -43.03 -8.67
N ALA A 303 23.68 -44.02 -9.54
CA ALA A 303 23.43 -45.40 -9.18
C ALA A 303 24.40 -45.89 -8.11
N VAL A 304 25.69 -45.53 -8.21
CA VAL A 304 26.71 -45.85 -7.19
C VAL A 304 26.41 -45.12 -5.88
N GLU A 305 26.10 -43.82 -5.91
CA GLU A 305 25.76 -43.04 -4.72
C GLU A 305 24.57 -43.64 -3.95
N SER A 306 23.55 -44.11 -4.68
CA SER A 306 22.34 -44.70 -4.12
C SER A 306 22.50 -46.16 -3.71
N SER A 307 23.62 -46.80 -4.06
CA SER A 307 23.85 -48.22 -3.79
C SER A 307 24.26 -48.48 -2.33
N THR A 308 24.09 -49.74 -1.91
CA THR A 308 24.58 -50.26 -0.62
C THR A 308 25.97 -50.85 -0.71
N MET A 309 26.72 -50.62 -1.78
CA MET A 309 28.08 -51.14 -1.98
C MET A 309 29.02 -50.59 -0.91
N GLU A 310 29.82 -51.45 -0.29
CA GLU A 310 30.82 -51.07 0.74
C GLU A 310 31.89 -50.15 0.16
N ASP A 311 32.30 -50.37 -1.10
CA ASP A 311 33.41 -49.66 -1.76
C ASP A 311 32.95 -48.49 -2.64
N LYS A 312 31.72 -48.00 -2.47
CA LYS A 312 31.14 -46.92 -3.33
C LYS A 312 31.98 -45.65 -3.33
N GLU A 313 32.55 -45.27 -2.17
CA GLU A 313 33.41 -44.08 -2.05
C GLU A 313 34.66 -44.16 -2.90
N LEU A 314 35.22 -45.39 -3.07
CA LEU A 314 36.38 -45.61 -3.92
C LEU A 314 36.01 -45.34 -5.40
N VAL A 315 34.85 -45.84 -5.85
CA VAL A 315 34.35 -45.61 -7.21
C VAL A 315 34.08 -44.13 -7.46
N LEU A 316 33.38 -43.46 -6.54
CA LEU A 316 33.09 -42.04 -6.62
C LEU A 316 34.35 -41.17 -6.67
N ARG A 317 35.38 -41.58 -5.94
CA ARG A 317 36.69 -40.94 -5.98
C ARG A 317 37.36 -41.06 -7.35
N VAL A 318 37.30 -42.22 -7.98
CA VAL A 318 37.82 -42.40 -9.36
C VAL A 318 37.07 -41.49 -10.32
N LEU A 319 35.73 -41.42 -10.23
CA LEU A 319 34.90 -40.52 -11.06
C LEU A 319 35.27 -39.05 -10.87
N SER A 320 35.67 -38.64 -9.67
CA SER A 320 36.07 -37.27 -9.41
C SER A 320 37.49 -36.93 -9.88
N MET A 321 38.39 -37.92 -9.92
CA MET A 321 39.78 -37.72 -10.30
C MET A 321 40.02 -37.70 -11.80
N TYR A 322 39.22 -38.43 -12.56
CA TYR A 322 39.38 -38.56 -14.00
C TYR A 322 38.16 -38.04 -14.74
N SER A 323 38.36 -37.18 -15.72
CA SER A 323 37.28 -36.64 -16.56
C SER A 323 37.12 -37.40 -17.89
N ASP A 324 38.18 -38.06 -18.34
CA ASP A 324 38.20 -38.81 -19.58
C ASP A 324 37.52 -40.18 -19.39
N PRO A 325 36.51 -40.53 -20.23
CA PRO A 325 35.74 -41.76 -20.11
C PRO A 325 36.58 -43.04 -20.16
N ASP A 326 37.50 -43.15 -21.11
CA ASP A 326 38.37 -44.34 -21.28
C ASP A 326 39.27 -44.55 -20.06
N THR A 327 39.82 -43.46 -19.54
CA THR A 327 40.64 -43.48 -18.32
C THR A 327 39.81 -43.88 -17.11
N ARG A 328 38.58 -43.34 -16.95
CA ARG A 328 37.64 -43.73 -15.88
C ARG A 328 37.34 -45.22 -15.91
N GLU A 329 37.02 -45.75 -17.09
CA GLU A 329 36.70 -47.16 -17.27
C GLU A 329 37.91 -48.05 -16.91
N ALA A 330 39.10 -47.70 -17.42
CA ALA A 330 40.32 -48.42 -17.15
C ALA A 330 40.68 -48.43 -15.66
N GLU A 331 40.55 -47.32 -14.97
CA GLU A 331 40.86 -47.22 -13.53
C GLU A 331 39.83 -48.00 -12.68
N ILE A 332 38.54 -47.95 -13.03
CA ILE A 332 37.49 -48.73 -12.36
C ILE A 332 37.73 -50.25 -12.58
N LYS A 333 38.09 -50.67 -13.79
CA LYS A 333 38.40 -52.07 -14.10
C LYS A 333 39.60 -52.62 -13.31
N LYS A 334 40.55 -51.77 -12.91
CA LYS A 334 41.69 -52.20 -12.04
C LYS A 334 41.26 -52.58 -10.63
N LEU A 335 40.08 -52.15 -10.20
CA LEU A 335 39.45 -52.47 -8.91
C LEU A 335 38.67 -53.79 -9.03
N ALA A 336 39.32 -54.89 -9.28
CA ALA A 336 38.74 -56.18 -9.72
C ALA A 336 37.50 -56.60 -8.89
N ALA A 337 37.57 -56.63 -7.56
CA ALA A 337 36.46 -57.04 -6.70
C ALA A 337 35.28 -56.06 -6.76
N VAL A 338 35.56 -54.73 -6.80
CA VAL A 338 34.57 -53.66 -6.92
C VAL A 338 33.91 -53.70 -8.29
N TYR A 339 34.69 -53.98 -9.36
CA TYR A 339 34.18 -54.07 -10.72
C TYR A 339 33.19 -55.24 -10.91
N ASP A 340 33.43 -56.38 -10.26
CA ASP A 340 32.49 -57.49 -10.30
C ASP A 340 31.15 -57.15 -9.65
N ASN A 341 31.13 -56.40 -8.55
CA ASN A 341 29.93 -55.88 -7.94
C ASN A 341 29.23 -54.86 -8.86
N LEU A 342 29.98 -53.92 -9.47
CA LEU A 342 29.43 -52.97 -10.43
C LEU A 342 28.77 -53.66 -11.64
N ARG A 343 29.41 -54.69 -12.20
CA ARG A 343 28.85 -55.47 -13.32
C ARG A 343 27.53 -56.13 -12.97
N LYS A 344 27.40 -56.60 -11.75
CA LYS A 344 26.21 -57.32 -11.28
C LYS A 344 25.07 -56.39 -10.92
N ASP A 345 25.34 -55.31 -10.19
CA ASP A 345 24.32 -54.55 -9.51
C ASP A 345 24.08 -53.13 -10.12
N ILE A 346 25.08 -52.51 -10.76
CA ILE A 346 25.02 -51.13 -11.24
C ILE A 346 24.95 -51.04 -12.77
N LEU A 347 25.88 -51.66 -13.49
CA LEU A 347 25.93 -51.52 -14.94
C LEU A 347 24.66 -52.00 -15.67
N PRO A 348 23.94 -53.03 -15.20
CA PRO A 348 22.63 -53.37 -15.79
C PRO A 348 21.58 -52.26 -15.75
N LEU A 349 21.62 -51.39 -14.74
CA LEU A 349 20.70 -50.27 -14.58
C LEU A 349 20.92 -49.17 -15.62
N LEU A 350 22.12 -49.13 -16.22
CA LEU A 350 22.50 -48.14 -17.22
C LEU A 350 22.17 -48.56 -18.65
N ARG A 351 21.90 -49.85 -18.89
CA ARG A 351 21.51 -50.41 -20.19
C ARG A 351 20.00 -50.23 -20.35
N ARG A 352 19.56 -49.00 -20.58
CA ARG A 352 18.13 -48.65 -20.57
C ARG A 352 17.75 -47.70 -21.67
N SER A 353 16.46 -47.69 -21.99
CA SER A 353 15.76 -46.58 -22.60
C SER A 353 14.79 -46.01 -21.58
N GLU A 354 14.79 -44.70 -21.41
CA GLU A 354 13.89 -43.93 -20.58
C GLU A 354 12.84 -43.30 -21.49
N ILE A 355 11.57 -43.64 -21.26
CA ILE A 355 10.44 -43.12 -22.00
C ILE A 355 9.84 -42.04 -21.14
N LYS A 356 9.84 -40.79 -21.64
CA LYS A 356 9.26 -39.61 -20.98
C LYS A 356 8.01 -39.19 -21.74
N PHE A 357 6.90 -39.15 -21.06
CA PHE A 357 5.64 -38.62 -21.59
C PHE A 357 5.46 -37.20 -21.05
N GLU A 358 5.33 -36.23 -21.95
CA GLU A 358 5.14 -34.83 -21.66
C GLU A 358 3.70 -34.42 -22.03
N TYR A 359 2.98 -33.90 -21.05
CA TYR A 359 1.66 -33.31 -21.25
C TYR A 359 1.50 -32.07 -20.38
N GLN A 360 0.52 -31.27 -20.68
CA GLN A 360 0.17 -30.10 -19.87
C GLN A 360 -1.35 -30.02 -19.68
N GLY A 361 -1.79 -29.33 -18.62
CA GLY A 361 -3.18 -28.97 -18.47
C GLY A 361 -3.62 -27.98 -19.56
N ARG A 362 -4.88 -27.95 -19.91
CA ARG A 362 -5.43 -26.90 -20.78
C ARG A 362 -5.47 -25.57 -20.01
N ALA A 363 -5.03 -24.50 -20.64
CA ALA A 363 -5.17 -23.16 -20.09
C ALA A 363 -6.66 -22.78 -19.97
N LYS A 364 -7.14 -22.59 -18.75
CA LYS A 364 -8.51 -22.11 -18.50
C LYS A 364 -8.63 -20.62 -18.86
N SER A 365 -9.72 -20.23 -19.48
CA SER A 365 -10.04 -18.83 -19.74
C SER A 365 -10.41 -18.08 -18.44
N ASP A 366 -10.32 -16.76 -18.43
CA ASP A 366 -10.69 -15.96 -17.26
C ASP A 366 -12.17 -16.12 -16.89
N SER A 367 -13.04 -16.33 -17.88
CA SER A 367 -14.46 -16.59 -17.66
C SER A 367 -14.72 -17.96 -16.99
N GLU A 368 -13.97 -18.99 -17.40
CA GLU A 368 -14.02 -20.30 -16.76
C GLU A 368 -13.51 -20.26 -15.33
N LEU A 369 -12.39 -19.60 -15.10
CA LEU A 369 -11.81 -19.43 -13.76
C LEU A 369 -12.78 -18.72 -12.81
N LYS A 370 -13.43 -17.63 -13.26
CA LYS A 370 -14.47 -16.92 -12.50
C LYS A 370 -15.68 -17.79 -12.21
N SER A 371 -16.09 -18.62 -13.17
CA SER A 371 -17.21 -19.54 -12.98
C SER A 371 -16.88 -20.65 -11.99
N LEU A 372 -15.71 -21.26 -12.12
CA LEU A 372 -15.27 -22.37 -11.28
C LEU A 372 -15.08 -21.98 -9.82
N ILE A 373 -14.52 -20.80 -9.53
CA ILE A 373 -14.35 -20.37 -8.14
C ILE A 373 -15.69 -20.18 -7.43
N ALA A 374 -16.74 -19.85 -8.16
CA ALA A 374 -18.08 -19.66 -7.62
C ALA A 374 -18.87 -20.98 -7.50
N SER A 375 -18.64 -21.95 -8.38
CA SER A 375 -19.46 -23.16 -8.51
C SER A 375 -18.77 -24.45 -8.06
N ASN A 376 -17.49 -24.61 -8.37
CA ASN A 376 -16.70 -25.80 -8.07
C ASN A 376 -15.21 -25.47 -7.89
N ALA A 377 -14.88 -24.74 -6.83
CA ALA A 377 -13.52 -24.30 -6.52
C ALA A 377 -12.50 -25.46 -6.38
N GLY A 378 -12.98 -26.69 -6.09
CA GLY A 378 -12.13 -27.88 -6.00
C GLY A 378 -11.45 -28.30 -7.30
N ASP A 379 -11.94 -27.82 -8.45
CA ASP A 379 -11.34 -28.08 -9.77
C ASP A 379 -10.21 -27.08 -10.11
N LEU A 380 -9.91 -26.15 -9.21
CA LEU A 380 -8.86 -25.17 -9.36
C LEU A 380 -7.63 -25.54 -8.50
N HIS A 381 -6.44 -25.45 -9.10
CA HIS A 381 -5.20 -25.46 -8.32
C HIS A 381 -5.06 -24.16 -7.52
N GLN A 382 -4.17 -24.18 -6.52
CA GLN A 382 -4.00 -23.03 -5.62
C GLN A 382 -3.78 -21.70 -6.36
N GLU A 383 -2.87 -21.68 -7.32
CA GLU A 383 -2.53 -20.45 -8.07
C GLU A 383 -3.69 -19.99 -8.97
N GLU A 384 -4.41 -20.94 -9.60
CA GLU A 384 -5.61 -20.64 -10.39
C GLU A 384 -6.74 -20.08 -9.52
N MET A 385 -6.94 -20.63 -8.32
CA MET A 385 -7.95 -20.17 -7.38
C MET A 385 -7.65 -18.75 -6.87
N LEU A 386 -6.39 -18.47 -6.53
CA LEU A 386 -5.97 -17.13 -6.11
C LEU A 386 -6.16 -16.12 -7.26
N TYR A 387 -5.77 -16.50 -8.47
CA TYR A 387 -5.97 -15.66 -9.65
C TYR A 387 -7.45 -15.45 -9.96
N ALA A 388 -8.26 -16.52 -9.93
CA ALA A 388 -9.71 -16.43 -10.12
C ALA A 388 -10.36 -15.47 -9.12
N ALA A 389 -9.96 -15.51 -7.83
CA ALA A 389 -10.44 -14.57 -6.83
C ALA A 389 -10.03 -13.13 -7.18
N SER A 390 -8.79 -12.92 -7.64
CA SER A 390 -8.27 -11.59 -7.97
C SER A 390 -9.01 -10.92 -9.13
N ILE A 391 -9.42 -11.69 -10.13
CA ILE A 391 -10.15 -11.21 -11.33
C ILE A 391 -11.67 -11.24 -11.18
N SER A 392 -12.21 -11.76 -10.08
CA SER A 392 -13.64 -11.81 -9.82
C SER A 392 -14.28 -10.42 -9.75
N ASP A 393 -15.55 -10.33 -10.13
CA ASP A 393 -16.29 -9.08 -10.11
C ASP A 393 -16.52 -8.60 -8.67
N ASN A 394 -16.57 -7.29 -8.45
CA ASN A 394 -16.62 -6.67 -7.12
C ASN A 394 -17.73 -7.25 -6.22
N ALA A 395 -18.87 -7.63 -6.80
CA ALA A 395 -20.01 -8.16 -6.05
C ALA A 395 -19.72 -9.52 -5.38
N VAL A 396 -18.83 -10.33 -5.98
CA VAL A 396 -18.52 -11.71 -5.53
C VAL A 396 -17.08 -11.89 -5.09
N LYS A 397 -16.24 -10.87 -5.26
CA LYS A 397 -14.81 -10.92 -4.99
C LYS A 397 -14.47 -11.28 -3.55
N GLU A 398 -15.24 -10.76 -2.60
CA GLU A 398 -15.06 -11.07 -1.18
C GLU A 398 -15.29 -12.57 -0.90
N ASP A 399 -16.35 -13.16 -1.49
CA ASP A 399 -16.66 -14.56 -1.29
C ASP A 399 -15.68 -15.48 -2.02
N ALA A 400 -15.17 -15.05 -3.18
CA ALA A 400 -14.11 -15.76 -3.88
C ALA A 400 -12.82 -15.82 -3.04
N TYR A 401 -12.40 -14.72 -2.40
CA TYR A 401 -11.25 -14.74 -1.49
C TYR A 401 -11.53 -15.53 -0.21
N LYS A 402 -12.75 -15.52 0.33
CA LYS A 402 -13.12 -16.40 1.45
C LYS A 402 -13.00 -17.88 1.08
N THR A 403 -13.45 -18.26 -0.12
CA THR A 403 -13.28 -19.62 -0.65
C THR A 403 -11.81 -19.97 -0.72
N TYR A 404 -10.98 -19.07 -1.28
CA TYR A 404 -9.53 -19.27 -1.33
C TYR A 404 -8.92 -19.48 0.07
N THR A 405 -9.19 -18.57 1.02
CA THR A 405 -8.61 -18.64 2.37
C THR A 405 -9.11 -19.82 3.19
N THR A 406 -10.26 -20.39 2.84
CA THR A 406 -10.76 -21.63 3.44
C THR A 406 -9.97 -22.84 2.95
N ASN A 407 -9.64 -22.88 1.66
CA ASN A 407 -8.89 -23.99 1.07
C ASN A 407 -7.38 -23.90 1.36
N TYR A 408 -6.83 -22.67 1.43
CA TYR A 408 -5.40 -22.39 1.64
C TYR A 408 -5.16 -21.41 2.79
N PRO A 409 -5.46 -21.82 4.04
CA PRO A 409 -5.41 -20.93 5.21
C PRO A 409 -4.01 -20.41 5.56
N GLU A 410 -2.95 -21.09 5.09
CA GLU A 410 -1.56 -20.70 5.35
C GLU A 410 -1.02 -19.67 4.33
N ASP A 411 -1.74 -19.44 3.22
CA ASP A 411 -1.29 -18.44 2.24
C ASP A 411 -1.74 -17.03 2.65
N TRP A 412 -0.78 -16.26 3.17
CA TRP A 412 -0.98 -14.88 3.59
C TRP A 412 -1.51 -13.94 2.49
N LYS A 413 -1.25 -14.23 1.20
CA LYS A 413 -1.69 -13.40 0.06
C LYS A 413 -3.22 -13.36 -0.02
N GLY A 414 -3.86 -14.52 0.17
CA GLY A 414 -5.31 -14.60 0.20
C GLY A 414 -5.92 -13.75 1.32
N TRP A 415 -5.37 -13.84 2.52
CA TRP A 415 -5.84 -13.06 3.68
C TRP A 415 -5.63 -11.56 3.48
N ASN A 416 -4.47 -11.13 2.97
CA ASN A 416 -4.23 -9.72 2.68
C ASN A 416 -5.24 -9.17 1.68
N ASN A 417 -5.47 -9.87 0.56
CA ASN A 417 -6.35 -9.40 -0.49
C ASN A 417 -7.84 -9.46 -0.07
N LEU A 418 -8.24 -10.49 0.72
CA LEU A 418 -9.55 -10.51 1.36
C LEU A 418 -9.76 -9.27 2.23
N ALA A 419 -8.79 -8.97 3.09
CA ALA A 419 -8.87 -7.82 3.98
C ALA A 419 -8.92 -6.48 3.21
N CYS A 420 -8.21 -6.35 2.09
CA CYS A 420 -8.31 -5.17 1.21
C CYS A 420 -9.73 -4.99 0.66
N VAL A 421 -10.37 -6.08 0.22
CA VAL A 421 -11.77 -6.05 -0.26
C VAL A 421 -12.72 -5.68 0.87
N GLN A 422 -12.54 -6.25 2.06
CA GLN A 422 -13.35 -5.93 3.24
C GLN A 422 -13.20 -4.45 3.65
N ALA A 423 -11.99 -3.92 3.64
CA ALA A 423 -11.75 -2.50 3.92
C ALA A 423 -12.48 -1.59 2.92
N LYS A 424 -12.42 -1.90 1.61
CA LYS A 424 -13.17 -1.20 0.56
C LYS A 424 -14.69 -1.24 0.79
N ASN A 425 -15.19 -2.36 1.32
CA ASN A 425 -16.61 -2.57 1.63
C ASN A 425 -17.01 -1.96 3.00
N GLY A 426 -16.11 -1.27 3.69
CA GLY A 426 -16.37 -0.66 5.01
C GLY A 426 -16.38 -1.64 6.18
N LYS A 427 -15.99 -2.91 5.98
CA LYS A 427 -15.88 -3.94 7.02
C LYS A 427 -14.51 -3.85 7.71
N LEU A 428 -14.25 -2.71 8.36
CA LEU A 428 -12.92 -2.37 8.88
C LEU A 428 -12.43 -3.33 9.98
N SER A 429 -13.35 -3.83 10.82
CA SER A 429 -13.01 -4.79 11.90
C SER A 429 -12.56 -6.14 11.33
N ASP A 430 -13.27 -6.65 10.31
CA ASP A 430 -12.91 -7.92 9.67
C ASP A 430 -11.58 -7.78 8.92
N ALA A 431 -11.40 -6.65 8.21
CA ALA A 431 -10.17 -6.34 7.53
C ALA A 431 -8.97 -6.29 8.50
N LYS A 432 -9.13 -5.63 9.66
CA LYS A 432 -8.10 -5.56 10.71
C LYS A 432 -7.68 -6.95 11.16
N THR A 433 -8.65 -7.78 11.53
CA THR A 433 -8.42 -9.17 11.96
C THR A 433 -7.62 -9.96 10.93
N ASN A 434 -7.95 -9.82 9.64
CA ASN A 434 -7.26 -10.55 8.58
C ASN A 434 -5.86 -9.99 8.29
N PHE A 435 -5.63 -8.68 8.37
CA PHE A 435 -4.27 -8.11 8.28
C PHE A 435 -3.40 -8.52 9.46
N GLU A 436 -3.94 -8.53 10.69
CA GLU A 436 -3.23 -9.02 11.88
C GLU A 436 -2.87 -10.50 11.74
N LYS A 437 -3.75 -11.31 11.14
CA LYS A 437 -3.46 -12.71 10.82
C LYS A 437 -2.29 -12.85 9.84
N VAL A 438 -2.21 -11.97 8.83
CA VAL A 438 -1.04 -11.93 7.93
C VAL A 438 0.25 -11.66 8.70
N LEU A 439 0.25 -10.70 9.65
CA LEU A 439 1.44 -10.42 10.44
C LEU A 439 1.80 -11.56 11.40
N ALA A 440 0.80 -12.29 11.92
CA ALA A 440 1.05 -13.46 12.78
C ALA A 440 1.77 -14.59 12.05
N THR A 441 1.51 -14.77 10.74
CA THR A 441 2.11 -15.82 9.91
C THR A 441 3.36 -15.36 9.15
N ASN A 442 3.44 -14.07 8.80
CA ASN A 442 4.50 -13.51 7.94
C ASN A 442 5.15 -12.25 8.54
N GLY A 443 5.27 -12.18 9.87
CA GLY A 443 6.04 -11.16 10.59
C GLY A 443 5.81 -9.73 10.10
N ASP A 444 6.88 -9.04 9.72
CA ASP A 444 6.83 -7.65 9.20
C ASP A 444 6.47 -7.61 7.71
N ASN A 445 5.31 -8.18 7.34
CA ASN A 445 4.81 -8.11 5.97
C ASN A 445 4.51 -6.66 5.55
N PRO A 446 5.22 -6.11 4.54
CA PRO A 446 5.12 -4.68 4.20
C PRO A 446 3.74 -4.25 3.69
N ALA A 447 3.00 -5.13 3.00
CA ALA A 447 1.65 -4.82 2.52
C ALA A 447 0.66 -4.76 3.69
N ALA A 448 0.70 -5.76 4.60
CA ALA A 448 -0.18 -5.81 5.76
C ALA A 448 0.09 -4.65 6.73
N LEU A 449 1.35 -4.26 6.94
CA LEU A 449 1.72 -3.08 7.74
C LEU A 449 1.14 -1.80 7.12
N ASN A 450 1.34 -1.56 5.81
CA ASN A 450 0.70 -0.42 5.15
C ASN A 450 -0.83 -0.44 5.36
N ASN A 451 -1.46 -1.59 5.23
CA ASN A 451 -2.92 -1.72 5.30
C ASN A 451 -3.46 -1.50 6.71
N LEU A 452 -2.75 -1.93 7.75
CA LEU A 452 -3.08 -1.59 9.14
C LEU A 452 -2.91 -0.09 9.40
N GLY A 453 -1.89 0.54 8.82
CA GLY A 453 -1.74 1.99 8.84
C GLY A 453 -2.92 2.72 8.20
N VAL A 454 -3.47 2.19 7.09
CA VAL A 454 -4.69 2.74 6.46
C VAL A 454 -5.90 2.60 7.38
N LEU A 455 -6.05 1.52 8.12
CA LEU A 455 -7.14 1.36 9.09
C LEU A 455 -6.98 2.32 10.28
N ALA A 456 -5.77 2.47 10.82
CA ALA A 456 -5.50 3.46 11.87
C ALA A 456 -5.78 4.89 11.39
N LEU A 457 -5.45 5.21 10.12
CA LEU A 457 -5.78 6.48 9.49
C LEU A 457 -7.29 6.71 9.41
N ALA A 458 -8.07 5.68 9.08
CA ALA A 458 -9.53 5.73 9.05
C ALA A 458 -10.14 5.92 10.44
N ASP A 459 -9.51 5.38 11.47
CA ASP A 459 -9.89 5.59 12.88
C ASP A 459 -9.46 6.97 13.43
N GLY A 460 -8.70 7.75 12.65
CA GLY A 460 -8.17 9.05 13.06
C GLY A 460 -6.95 8.98 13.98
N ASP A 461 -6.36 7.81 14.16
CA ASP A 461 -5.12 7.62 14.91
C ASP A 461 -3.91 7.84 13.99
N PHE A 462 -3.58 9.11 13.76
CA PHE A 462 -2.52 9.50 12.81
C PHE A 462 -1.11 9.11 13.30
N ASP A 463 -0.93 8.94 14.60
CA ASP A 463 0.37 8.55 15.15
C ASP A 463 0.59 7.04 14.99
N ALA A 464 -0.40 6.22 15.32
CA ALA A 464 -0.35 4.79 15.03
C ALA A 464 -0.26 4.51 13.51
N ALA A 465 -0.99 5.28 12.68
CA ALA A 465 -0.91 5.15 11.23
C ALA A 465 0.51 5.43 10.71
N TRP A 466 1.15 6.48 11.22
CA TRP A 466 2.53 6.84 10.84
C TRP A 466 3.52 5.74 11.24
N ASP A 467 3.43 5.20 12.46
CA ASP A 467 4.28 4.09 12.92
C ASP A 467 4.16 2.86 12.01
N PHE A 468 2.93 2.49 11.65
CA PHE A 468 2.71 1.39 10.70
C PHE A 468 3.32 1.67 9.32
N PHE A 469 3.22 2.90 8.80
CA PHE A 469 3.81 3.26 7.51
C PHE A 469 5.33 3.28 7.55
N GLU A 470 5.96 3.77 8.62
CA GLU A 470 7.41 3.69 8.81
C GLU A 470 7.88 2.22 8.87
N ARG A 471 7.18 1.38 9.61
CA ARG A 471 7.47 -0.07 9.66
C ARG A 471 7.31 -0.72 8.29
N ALA A 472 6.26 -0.38 7.53
CA ALA A 472 6.07 -0.87 6.18
C ALA A 472 7.22 -0.45 5.25
N GLU A 473 7.69 0.79 5.33
CA GLU A 473 8.82 1.30 4.57
C GLU A 473 10.12 0.57 4.93
N ASN A 474 10.39 0.40 6.21
CA ASN A 474 11.55 -0.34 6.72
C ASN A 474 11.50 -1.83 6.33
N ALA A 475 10.32 -2.41 6.23
CA ALA A 475 10.09 -3.77 5.73
C ALA A 475 10.18 -3.88 4.20
N GLY A 476 10.47 -2.78 3.50
CA GLY A 476 10.71 -2.74 2.06
C GLY A 476 9.45 -2.57 1.20
N CYS A 477 8.37 -1.98 1.71
CA CYS A 477 7.20 -1.62 0.92
C CYS A 477 7.57 -0.60 -0.17
N LYS A 478 7.48 -1.01 -1.44
CA LYS A 478 7.76 -0.15 -2.60
C LYS A 478 6.50 0.37 -3.28
N SER A 479 5.33 0.11 -2.70
CA SER A 479 4.07 0.56 -3.29
C SER A 479 3.96 2.09 -3.28
N PRO A 480 3.56 2.73 -4.39
CA PRO A 480 3.22 4.15 -4.40
C PRO A 480 2.14 4.53 -3.39
N SER A 481 1.27 3.58 -3.02
CA SER A 481 0.23 3.77 -2.02
C SER A 481 0.78 4.13 -0.64
N LEU A 482 1.94 3.57 -0.25
CA LEU A 482 2.59 3.92 1.02
C LEU A 482 2.93 5.42 1.07
N LYS A 483 3.59 5.93 0.02
CA LYS A 483 3.94 7.36 -0.06
C LYS A 483 2.69 8.24 -0.10
N TYR A 484 1.66 7.81 -0.82
CA TYR A 484 0.37 8.50 -0.83
C TYR A 484 -0.24 8.60 0.57
N ASN A 485 -0.25 7.51 1.33
CA ASN A 485 -0.80 7.45 2.69
C ASN A 485 0.00 8.34 3.67
N GLN A 486 1.33 8.32 3.57
CA GLN A 486 2.20 9.24 4.33
C GLN A 486 1.87 10.70 3.99
N GLY A 487 1.70 11.04 2.70
CA GLY A 487 1.30 12.37 2.25
C GLY A 487 -0.04 12.84 2.83
N VAL A 488 -1.01 11.95 2.97
CA VAL A 488 -2.31 12.25 3.63
C VAL A 488 -2.10 12.67 5.09
N ILE A 489 -1.28 11.93 5.85
CA ILE A 489 -0.97 12.30 7.25
C ILE A 489 -0.26 13.65 7.33
N LEU A 490 0.67 13.92 6.41
CA LEU A 490 1.40 15.18 6.38
C LEU A 490 0.46 16.38 6.14
N ILE A 491 -0.58 16.23 5.30
CA ILE A 491 -1.63 17.24 5.18
C ILE A 491 -2.34 17.45 6.53
N LYS A 492 -2.71 16.35 7.22
CA LYS A 492 -3.38 16.42 8.53
C LYS A 492 -2.50 17.03 9.63
N ARG A 493 -1.18 16.98 9.48
CA ARG A 493 -0.19 17.59 10.36
C ARG A 493 0.26 19.00 9.93
N ALA A 494 -0.38 19.60 8.92
CA ALA A 494 -0.02 20.90 8.34
C ALA A 494 1.40 20.98 7.75
N GLN A 495 1.97 19.84 7.37
CA GLN A 495 3.29 19.74 6.73
C GLN A 495 3.13 19.70 5.20
N TYR A 496 2.51 20.74 4.65
CA TYR A 496 2.02 20.74 3.26
C TYR A 496 3.12 20.59 2.21
N GLY A 497 4.28 21.26 2.40
CA GLY A 497 5.43 21.14 1.49
C GLY A 497 5.93 19.69 1.42
N GLU A 498 6.12 19.05 2.57
CA GLU A 498 6.54 17.66 2.66
C GLU A 498 5.48 16.71 2.06
N ALA A 499 4.19 17.03 2.26
CA ALA A 499 3.10 16.25 1.67
C ALA A 499 3.17 16.23 0.14
N VAL A 500 3.48 17.36 -0.50
CA VAL A 500 3.62 17.45 -1.96
C VAL A 500 4.68 16.47 -2.47
N ASP A 501 5.82 16.36 -1.78
CA ASP A 501 6.93 15.49 -2.16
C ASP A 501 6.58 14.00 -2.05
N HIS A 502 5.65 13.65 -1.16
CA HIS A 502 5.19 12.27 -0.98
C HIS A 502 4.21 11.81 -2.08
N PHE A 503 3.48 12.72 -2.71
CA PHE A 503 2.56 12.37 -3.80
C PHE A 503 3.30 12.21 -5.13
N ILE A 504 3.74 10.99 -5.45
CA ILE A 504 4.49 10.66 -6.67
C ILE A 504 3.69 11.01 -7.93
N ASN A 505 2.42 10.63 -7.96
CA ASN A 505 1.53 10.84 -9.11
C ASN A 505 0.61 12.05 -8.88
N ASN A 506 0.10 12.62 -10.00
CA ASN A 506 -0.96 13.61 -9.91
C ASN A 506 -2.18 12.98 -9.23
N SER A 507 -2.71 13.68 -8.23
CA SER A 507 -3.88 13.28 -7.48
C SER A 507 -4.59 14.51 -6.92
N PHE A 508 -5.83 14.33 -6.51
CA PHE A 508 -6.58 15.39 -5.81
C PHE A 508 -5.83 15.86 -4.55
N ASN A 509 -5.30 14.92 -3.75
CA ASN A 509 -4.58 15.26 -2.52
C ASN A 509 -3.23 15.95 -2.79
N LYS A 510 -2.55 15.64 -3.91
CA LYS A 510 -1.38 16.42 -4.34
C LYS A 510 -1.75 17.86 -4.63
N ALA A 511 -2.81 18.09 -5.40
CA ALA A 511 -3.28 19.43 -5.71
C ALA A 511 -3.74 20.17 -4.44
N LEU A 512 -4.40 19.48 -3.52
CA LEU A 512 -4.77 20.03 -2.22
C LEU A 512 -3.53 20.47 -1.42
N ALA A 513 -2.53 19.61 -1.30
CA ALA A 513 -1.28 19.92 -0.62
C ALA A 513 -0.55 21.13 -1.26
N GLN A 514 -0.50 21.21 -2.59
CA GLN A 514 0.06 22.34 -3.33
C GLN A 514 -0.72 23.63 -3.06
N THR A 515 -2.06 23.58 -3.05
CA THR A 515 -2.93 24.72 -2.73
C THR A 515 -2.68 25.22 -1.30
N LEU A 516 -2.55 24.30 -0.35
CA LEU A 516 -2.27 24.62 1.06
C LEU A 516 -0.85 25.14 1.27
N ALA A 517 0.12 24.62 0.52
CA ALA A 517 1.50 25.12 0.50
C ALA A 517 1.65 26.51 -0.18
N GLY A 518 0.58 26.99 -0.83
CA GLY A 518 0.59 28.28 -1.56
C GLY A 518 1.11 28.20 -3.00
N ASP A 519 1.44 27.01 -3.48
CA ASP A 519 1.83 26.77 -4.88
C ASP A 519 0.59 26.57 -5.76
N ASN A 520 -0.14 27.66 -5.96
CA ASN A 520 -1.40 27.62 -6.69
C ASN A 520 -1.22 27.32 -8.18
N GLU A 521 -0.08 27.64 -8.77
CA GLU A 521 0.21 27.33 -10.18
C GLU A 521 0.35 25.82 -10.40
N SER A 522 1.18 25.16 -9.61
CA SER A 522 1.33 23.71 -9.65
C SER A 522 0.00 22.99 -9.33
N ALA A 523 -0.79 23.51 -8.38
CA ALA A 523 -2.09 22.95 -8.04
C ALA A 523 -3.07 23.00 -9.23
N VAL A 524 -3.14 24.13 -9.94
CA VAL A 524 -3.97 24.27 -11.15
C VAL A 524 -3.52 23.28 -12.23
N ASN A 525 -2.20 23.16 -12.46
CA ASN A 525 -1.64 22.24 -13.44
C ASN A 525 -1.96 20.79 -13.07
N THR A 526 -1.81 20.41 -11.79
CA THR A 526 -2.16 19.07 -11.31
C THR A 526 -3.64 18.77 -11.52
N LEU A 527 -4.56 19.69 -11.17
CA LEU A 527 -6.00 19.53 -11.35
C LEU A 527 -6.39 19.45 -12.84
N ASN A 528 -5.73 20.23 -13.70
CA ASN A 528 -5.99 20.17 -15.14
C ASN A 528 -5.52 18.85 -15.76
N ASN A 529 -4.39 18.31 -15.32
CA ASN A 529 -3.88 17.01 -15.76
C ASN A 529 -4.78 15.84 -15.32
N LEU A 530 -5.54 15.99 -14.24
CA LEU A 530 -6.55 15.01 -13.82
C LEU A 530 -7.83 15.07 -14.70
N GLY A 531 -7.99 16.11 -15.50
CA GLY A 531 -9.12 16.28 -16.42
C GLY A 531 -10.41 16.74 -15.75
N SER A 532 -11.54 16.11 -16.12
CA SER A 532 -12.85 16.35 -15.54
C SER A 532 -13.20 15.30 -14.48
N SER A 533 -14.08 15.65 -13.55
CA SER A 533 -14.54 14.76 -12.48
C SER A 533 -16.06 14.83 -12.35
N GLU A 534 -16.69 13.72 -11.96
CA GLU A 534 -18.09 13.68 -11.57
C GLU A 534 -18.34 14.22 -10.15
N TYR A 535 -17.28 14.46 -9.38
CA TYR A 535 -17.37 14.90 -7.98
C TYR A 535 -17.32 16.42 -7.84
N GLY A 536 -18.27 16.99 -7.11
CA GLY A 536 -18.36 18.43 -6.84
C GLY A 536 -17.14 18.98 -6.12
N LEU A 537 -16.59 18.24 -5.15
CA LEU A 537 -15.38 18.62 -4.40
C LEU A 537 -14.16 18.88 -5.29
N PHE A 538 -14.03 18.20 -6.44
CA PHE A 538 -12.94 18.45 -7.38
C PHE A 538 -12.98 19.90 -7.91
N TYR A 539 -14.15 20.38 -8.31
CA TYR A 539 -14.34 21.75 -8.79
C TYR A 539 -14.34 22.75 -7.63
N TYR A 540 -14.75 22.30 -6.43
CA TYR A 540 -14.64 23.11 -5.23
C TYR A 540 -13.16 23.44 -4.92
N LEU A 541 -12.26 22.44 -4.95
CA LEU A 541 -10.84 22.67 -4.79
C LEU A 541 -10.27 23.59 -5.90
N LYS A 542 -10.73 23.45 -7.16
CA LYS A 542 -10.37 24.40 -8.22
C LYS A 542 -10.79 25.83 -7.87
N ALA A 543 -11.99 26.00 -7.33
CA ALA A 543 -12.47 27.33 -6.89
C ALA A 543 -11.64 27.88 -5.72
N VAL A 544 -11.29 27.07 -4.72
CA VAL A 544 -10.41 27.47 -3.61
C VAL A 544 -9.02 27.86 -4.12
N THR A 545 -8.44 27.04 -5.00
CA THR A 545 -7.13 27.35 -5.61
C THR A 545 -7.16 28.67 -6.39
N ALA A 546 -8.25 28.90 -7.15
CA ALA A 546 -8.47 30.15 -7.87
C ALA A 546 -8.66 31.35 -6.93
N ALA A 547 -9.33 31.15 -5.77
CA ALA A 547 -9.50 32.19 -4.76
C ALA A 547 -8.17 32.61 -4.16
N LYS A 548 -7.32 31.66 -3.81
CA LYS A 548 -5.95 31.91 -3.35
C LYS A 548 -5.09 32.61 -4.42
N ALA A 549 -5.31 32.30 -5.69
CA ALA A 549 -4.67 32.97 -6.84
C ALA A 549 -5.35 34.30 -7.22
N LYS A 550 -6.45 34.71 -6.56
CA LYS A 550 -7.25 35.92 -6.81
C LYS A 550 -7.84 36.00 -8.22
N LYS A 551 -8.21 34.85 -8.81
CA LYS A 551 -8.82 34.75 -10.14
C LYS A 551 -10.35 34.66 -10.01
N VAL A 552 -11.01 35.81 -10.00
CA VAL A 552 -12.46 35.93 -9.70
C VAL A 552 -13.34 35.08 -10.63
N ASP A 553 -13.08 35.14 -11.94
CA ASP A 553 -13.90 34.43 -12.95
C ASP A 553 -13.76 32.91 -12.77
N ASP A 554 -12.54 32.42 -12.53
CA ASP A 554 -12.29 30.99 -12.27
C ASP A 554 -12.95 30.51 -10.97
N VAL A 555 -13.03 31.36 -9.92
CA VAL A 555 -13.75 31.07 -8.68
C VAL A 555 -15.23 30.83 -8.98
N ILE A 556 -15.86 31.78 -9.68
CA ILE A 556 -17.28 31.76 -9.98
C ILE A 556 -17.64 30.55 -10.86
N GLU A 557 -16.89 30.31 -11.91
CA GLU A 557 -17.10 29.21 -12.84
C GLU A 557 -16.99 27.86 -12.13
N ASN A 558 -15.88 27.62 -11.44
CA ASN A 558 -15.64 26.32 -10.78
C ASN A 558 -16.61 26.10 -9.63
N LEU A 559 -16.97 27.14 -8.87
CA LEU A 559 -17.94 27.01 -7.79
C LEU A 559 -19.35 26.68 -8.32
N ARG A 560 -19.74 27.26 -9.45
CA ARG A 560 -21.01 26.94 -10.12
C ARG A 560 -21.05 25.47 -10.55
N ILE A 561 -19.96 24.95 -11.14
CA ILE A 561 -19.86 23.55 -11.51
C ILE A 561 -19.90 22.66 -10.25
N ALA A 562 -19.15 23.02 -9.22
CA ALA A 562 -19.14 22.29 -7.96
C ALA A 562 -20.56 22.13 -7.38
N ILE A 563 -21.29 23.23 -7.26
CA ILE A 563 -22.66 23.26 -6.72
C ILE A 563 -23.64 22.49 -7.62
N SER A 564 -23.48 22.57 -8.95
CA SER A 564 -24.36 21.83 -9.88
C SER A 564 -24.20 20.31 -9.74
N LYS A 565 -22.99 19.84 -9.40
CA LYS A 565 -22.72 18.43 -9.16
C LYS A 565 -23.07 18.00 -7.72
N GLU A 566 -22.97 18.91 -6.77
CA GLU A 566 -23.13 18.62 -5.35
C GLU A 566 -23.72 19.86 -4.63
N SER A 567 -25.05 19.90 -4.53
CA SER A 567 -25.79 21.08 -4.07
C SER A 567 -25.49 21.51 -2.62
N SER A 568 -25.05 20.58 -1.78
CA SER A 568 -24.60 20.85 -0.40
C SER A 568 -23.40 21.80 -0.33
N LEU A 569 -22.58 21.85 -1.39
CA LEU A 569 -21.44 22.77 -1.48
C LEU A 569 -21.86 24.25 -1.51
N LYS A 570 -23.12 24.55 -1.86
CA LYS A 570 -23.64 25.90 -1.82
C LYS A 570 -23.64 26.50 -0.40
N ALA A 571 -24.22 25.76 0.55
CA ALA A 571 -24.22 26.15 1.96
C ALA A 571 -22.81 26.16 2.54
N TYR A 572 -21.98 25.19 2.13
CA TYR A 572 -20.58 25.11 2.56
C TYR A 572 -19.77 26.33 2.10
N ALA A 573 -19.89 26.76 0.83
CA ALA A 573 -19.18 27.91 0.27
C ALA A 573 -19.55 29.24 0.91
N LYS A 574 -20.80 29.37 1.39
CA LYS A 574 -21.33 30.60 1.99
C LYS A 574 -20.54 31.05 3.22
N ASP A 575 -20.13 30.09 4.04
CA ASP A 575 -19.39 30.31 5.30
C ASP A 575 -17.91 29.94 5.19
N ASP A 576 -17.41 29.65 3.98
CA ASP A 576 -16.01 29.30 3.78
C ASP A 576 -15.13 30.53 3.71
N LEU A 577 -14.16 30.60 4.63
CA LEU A 577 -13.23 31.73 4.77
C LEU A 577 -12.39 31.96 3.50
N GLU A 578 -12.14 30.92 2.70
CA GLU A 578 -11.41 31.03 1.43
C GLU A 578 -12.11 31.96 0.43
N PHE A 579 -13.44 32.12 0.53
CA PHE A 579 -14.23 32.97 -0.34
C PHE A 579 -14.61 34.33 0.28
N ARG A 580 -14.18 34.62 1.50
CA ARG A 580 -14.59 35.85 2.21
C ARG A 580 -14.34 37.13 1.41
N ASN A 581 -13.22 37.18 0.65
CA ASN A 581 -12.87 38.33 -0.17
C ASN A 581 -13.72 38.51 -1.42
N PHE A 582 -14.63 37.58 -1.73
CA PHE A 582 -15.51 37.62 -2.90
C PHE A 582 -16.97 37.91 -2.56
N ILE A 583 -17.31 37.99 -1.29
CA ILE A 583 -18.73 38.19 -0.82
C ILE A 583 -19.33 39.46 -1.40
N ASP A 584 -18.58 40.53 -1.61
CA ASP A 584 -19.07 41.77 -2.18
C ASP A 584 -19.25 41.72 -3.71
N ASN A 585 -18.78 40.68 -4.38
CA ASN A 585 -18.94 40.49 -5.80
C ASN A 585 -20.35 39.96 -6.10
N SER A 586 -21.14 40.70 -6.91
CA SER A 586 -22.53 40.35 -7.22
C SER A 586 -22.68 39.02 -7.99
N ALA A 587 -21.72 38.69 -8.87
CA ALA A 587 -21.74 37.43 -9.61
C ALA A 587 -21.42 36.23 -8.70
N PHE A 588 -20.51 36.39 -7.73
CA PHE A 588 -20.23 35.38 -6.71
C PHE A 588 -21.45 35.16 -5.83
N ARG A 589 -22.08 36.23 -5.34
CA ARG A 589 -23.32 36.12 -4.55
C ARG A 589 -24.42 35.35 -5.29
N GLY A 590 -24.59 35.61 -6.59
CA GLY A 590 -25.57 34.88 -7.40
C GLY A 590 -25.31 33.36 -7.54
N VAL A 591 -24.10 32.88 -7.16
CA VAL A 591 -23.80 31.45 -7.12
C VAL A 591 -24.11 30.82 -5.76
N ILE A 592 -23.92 31.57 -4.66
CA ILE A 592 -24.05 31.05 -3.28
C ILE A 592 -25.39 31.39 -2.62
N GLU A 593 -26.17 32.34 -3.15
CA GLU A 593 -27.53 32.65 -2.74
C GLU A 593 -28.59 31.78 -3.47
#